data_16901c69df27e4a95d591a31dafadcbf
#
_entry.id   16901c69df27e4a95d591a31dafadcbf
#
_cell.length_a   1.000
_cell.length_b   1.000
_cell.length_c   1.000
_cell.angle_alpha   90.00
_cell.angle_beta   90.00
_cell.angle_gamma   90.00
#
_symmetry.space_group_name_H-M   'P 1'
#
loop_
_entity.id
_entity.type
_entity.pdbx_description
1 polymer ?
#
loop_
_entity_poly.entity_id
_entity_poly.type
_entity_poly.pdbx_seq_one_letter_code
_entity_poly.pdbx_strand_id
1 'polypeptide(L)'
;VAIHMSSHLSPMWAQARKAAEMLRGRYTIRVLDSQTTSFGLGLLVQMAAQAADSGAGVNEIARVVNGAVPHLYGTFFTESLGYLQRSANLGGSQSLLGTMLGIKAMLMMEDGRLVTQEKVQTREEVIEKLHEFVAEFATVREIGILHHNYETQANDLAARLRDTLPRVTIRRVTYPPSLATYIGPN
;
A
#
# COMPACT_ATOMS: atom_id res chain seq x y z
N VAL A 1 16.52 1.03 12.59
CA VAL A 1 15.82 0.36 11.48
C VAL A 1 15.33 1.42 10.52
N ALA A 2 15.52 1.23 9.21
CA ALA A 2 14.98 2.07 8.14
C ALA A 2 13.98 1.24 7.33
N ILE A 3 12.73 1.72 7.22
CA ILE A 3 11.66 1.03 6.50
C ILE A 3 11.29 1.89 5.30
N HIS A 4 11.37 1.32 4.12
CA HIS A 4 11.12 2.04 2.86
C HIS A 4 9.90 1.46 2.15
N MET A 5 9.25 2.30 1.32
CA MET A 5 8.24 1.81 0.40
C MET A 5 8.82 0.74 -0.53
N SER A 6 7.95 -0.03 -1.16
CA SER A 6 8.34 -1.13 -2.04
C SER A 6 9.50 -0.77 -2.97
N SER A 7 10.49 -1.65 -3.01
CA SER A 7 11.65 -1.56 -3.92
C SER A 7 11.26 -1.62 -5.40
N HIS A 8 10.07 -2.11 -5.71
CA HIS A 8 9.50 -2.11 -7.05
C HIS A 8 8.84 -0.77 -7.44
N LEU A 9 8.50 0.06 -6.45
CA LEU A 9 7.91 1.37 -6.68
C LEU A 9 8.94 2.50 -6.60
N SER A 10 10.05 2.29 -5.85
CA SER A 10 11.04 3.35 -5.62
C SER A 10 12.44 2.80 -5.46
N PRO A 11 13.49 3.49 -5.95
CA PRO A 11 14.88 3.11 -5.73
C PRO A 11 15.37 3.37 -4.30
N MET A 12 14.58 3.99 -3.43
CA MET A 12 14.98 4.45 -2.10
C MET A 12 15.51 3.32 -1.21
N TRP A 13 14.88 2.15 -1.23
CA TRP A 13 15.36 0.99 -0.49
C TRP A 13 16.79 0.58 -0.90
N ALA A 14 17.05 0.51 -2.21
CA ALA A 14 18.37 0.15 -2.72
C ALA A 14 19.43 1.21 -2.35
N GLN A 15 19.10 2.48 -2.38
CA GLN A 15 19.98 3.57 -1.98
C GLN A 15 20.28 3.53 -0.47
N ALA A 16 19.25 3.31 0.34
CA ALA A 16 19.41 3.16 1.79
C ALA A 16 20.30 1.95 2.16
N ARG A 17 20.17 0.84 1.43
CA ARG A 17 21.06 -0.32 1.61
C ARG A 17 22.52 0.02 1.31
N LYS A 18 22.80 0.71 0.20
CA LYS A 18 24.16 1.15 -0.12
C LYS A 18 24.73 2.05 0.97
N ALA A 19 23.94 3.00 1.47
CA ALA A 19 24.35 3.87 2.56
C ALA A 19 24.64 3.07 3.86
N ALA A 20 23.80 2.10 4.19
CA ALA A 20 24.02 1.24 5.36
C ALA A 20 25.28 0.39 5.24
N GLU A 21 25.62 -0.09 4.04
CA GLU A 21 26.86 -0.85 3.78
C GLU A 21 28.12 0.01 4.01
N MET A 22 28.10 1.29 3.68
CA MET A 22 29.21 2.22 3.94
C MET A 22 29.47 2.42 5.44
N LEU A 23 28.47 2.17 6.27
CA LEU A 23 28.55 2.31 7.73
C LEU A 23 28.73 0.96 8.46
N ARG A 24 28.94 -0.13 7.70
CA ARG A 24 29.14 -1.47 8.25
C ARG A 24 30.33 -1.48 9.22
N GLY A 25 30.15 -2.13 10.36
CA GLY A 25 31.15 -2.22 11.43
C GLY A 25 31.15 -1.02 12.41
N ARG A 26 30.46 0.09 12.05
CA ARG A 26 30.27 1.23 12.97
C ARG A 26 28.93 1.23 13.63
N TYR A 27 27.88 0.88 12.85
CA TYR A 27 26.49 0.91 13.30
C TYR A 27 25.74 -0.33 12.86
N THR A 28 24.82 -0.80 13.71
CA THR A 28 23.89 -1.86 13.34
C THR A 28 22.68 -1.22 12.65
N ILE A 29 22.63 -1.28 11.33
CA ILE A 29 21.53 -0.73 10.51
C ILE A 29 20.83 -1.87 9.80
N ARG A 30 19.48 -1.90 9.91
CA ARG A 30 18.59 -2.77 9.11
C ARG A 30 17.76 -1.91 8.19
N VAL A 31 17.84 -2.23 6.90
CA VAL A 31 17.05 -1.56 5.85
C VAL A 31 16.04 -2.57 5.33
N LEU A 32 14.75 -2.27 5.52
CA LEU A 32 13.63 -3.17 5.23
C LEU A 32 12.85 -2.66 4.04
N ASP A 33 12.47 -3.58 3.17
CA ASP A 33 11.50 -3.36 2.09
C ASP A 33 10.11 -3.65 2.65
N SER A 34 9.25 -2.66 2.65
CA SER A 34 7.87 -2.85 3.14
C SER A 34 6.99 -3.62 2.16
N GLN A 35 7.40 -3.76 0.90
CA GLN A 35 6.60 -4.29 -0.21
C GLN A 35 5.22 -3.61 -0.36
N THR A 36 5.07 -2.42 0.23
CA THR A 36 3.85 -1.62 0.21
C THR A 36 4.17 -0.13 0.13
N THR A 37 3.17 0.71 0.29
CA THR A 37 3.29 2.17 0.29
C THR A 37 2.27 2.80 1.23
N SER A 38 2.35 4.13 1.41
CA SER A 38 1.36 4.96 2.09
C SER A 38 0.92 4.41 3.46
N PHE A 39 -0.36 4.13 3.65
CA PHE A 39 -0.93 3.67 4.93
C PHE A 39 -0.34 2.34 5.39
N GLY A 40 -0.16 1.36 4.49
CA GLY A 40 0.47 0.09 4.82
C GLY A 40 1.90 0.25 5.33
N LEU A 41 2.70 1.11 4.70
CA LEU A 41 4.03 1.47 5.19
C LEU A 41 3.94 2.13 6.59
N GLY A 42 2.96 3.01 6.80
CA GLY A 42 2.73 3.65 8.10
C GLY A 42 2.42 2.64 9.21
N LEU A 43 1.62 1.61 8.92
CA LEU A 43 1.34 0.53 9.87
C LEU A 43 2.61 -0.22 10.29
N LEU A 44 3.48 -0.55 9.34
CA LEU A 44 4.76 -1.20 9.62
C LEU A 44 5.68 -0.33 10.49
N VAL A 45 5.71 0.98 10.22
CA VAL A 45 6.47 1.95 11.01
C VAL A 45 5.92 2.02 12.44
N GLN A 46 4.60 2.04 12.63
CA GLN A 46 3.99 2.02 13.96
C GLN A 46 4.32 0.73 14.72
N MET A 47 4.27 -0.43 14.06
CA MET A 47 4.66 -1.70 14.68
C MET A 47 6.13 -1.73 15.09
N ALA A 48 7.01 -1.17 14.26
CA ALA A 48 8.44 -1.03 14.57
C ALA A 48 8.66 -0.12 15.78
N ALA A 49 7.96 1.02 15.85
CA ALA A 49 8.04 1.96 16.96
C ALA A 49 7.55 1.32 18.27
N GLN A 50 6.40 0.65 18.25
CA GLN A 50 5.86 -0.07 19.41
C GLN A 50 6.82 -1.15 19.93
N ALA A 51 7.44 -1.91 19.03
CA ALA A 51 8.46 -2.90 19.40
C ALA A 51 9.69 -2.22 20.05
N ALA A 52 10.15 -1.10 19.48
CA ALA A 52 11.25 -0.33 20.04
C ALA A 52 10.93 0.23 21.44
N ASP A 53 9.75 0.80 21.62
CA ASP A 53 9.27 1.34 22.91
C ASP A 53 9.16 0.23 23.97
N SER A 54 8.91 -1.02 23.52
CA SER A 54 8.92 -2.21 24.40
C SER A 54 10.33 -2.76 24.68
N GLY A 55 11.40 -2.09 24.20
CA GLY A 55 12.77 -2.47 24.43
C GLY A 55 13.35 -3.48 23.44
N ALA A 56 12.66 -3.77 22.34
CA ALA A 56 13.15 -4.70 21.33
C ALA A 56 14.41 -4.19 20.63
N GLY A 57 15.37 -5.06 20.41
CA GLY A 57 16.60 -4.77 19.67
C GLY A 57 16.34 -4.68 18.16
N VAL A 58 17.30 -4.10 17.44
CA VAL A 58 17.22 -3.83 15.97
C VAL A 58 16.84 -5.08 15.16
N ASN A 59 17.37 -6.25 15.50
CA ASN A 59 17.07 -7.51 14.80
C ASN A 59 15.66 -8.01 15.11
N GLU A 60 15.17 -7.77 16.30
CA GLU A 60 13.81 -8.15 16.71
C GLU A 60 12.77 -7.25 16.04
N ILE A 61 13.00 -5.95 16.02
CA ILE A 61 12.18 -4.99 15.26
C ILE A 61 12.10 -5.40 13.79
N ALA A 62 13.24 -5.74 13.18
CA ALA A 62 13.27 -6.19 11.80
C ALA A 62 12.43 -7.46 11.58
N ARG A 63 12.45 -8.39 12.55
CA ARG A 63 11.67 -9.64 12.50
C ARG A 63 10.16 -9.36 12.61
N VAL A 64 9.76 -8.46 13.51
CA VAL A 64 8.37 -8.01 13.66
C VAL A 64 7.85 -7.42 12.36
N VAL A 65 8.60 -6.47 11.76
CA VAL A 65 8.20 -5.82 10.51
C VAL A 65 8.12 -6.82 9.36
N ASN A 66 9.15 -7.63 9.13
CA ASN A 66 9.15 -8.62 8.05
C ASN A 66 8.05 -9.67 8.20
N GLY A 67 7.72 -10.05 9.45
CA GLY A 67 6.61 -10.95 9.73
C GLY A 67 5.24 -10.35 9.45
N ALA A 68 5.11 -9.01 9.49
CA ALA A 68 3.87 -8.33 9.21
C ALA A 68 3.63 -8.06 7.70
N VAL A 69 4.70 -7.93 6.91
CA VAL A 69 4.59 -7.63 5.47
C VAL A 69 3.63 -8.57 4.71
N PRO A 70 3.67 -9.91 4.88
CA PRO A 70 2.75 -10.81 4.17
C PRO A 70 1.28 -10.69 4.58
N HIS A 71 0.99 -9.93 5.62
CA HIS A 71 -0.37 -9.70 6.13
C HIS A 71 -0.90 -8.30 5.80
N LEU A 72 -0.21 -7.57 4.94
CA LEU A 72 -0.65 -6.28 4.42
C LEU A 72 -1.15 -6.44 2.99
N TYR A 73 -2.40 -6.13 2.81
CA TYR A 73 -3.06 -6.19 1.52
C TYR A 73 -3.48 -4.78 1.12
N GLY A 74 -3.33 -4.45 -0.15
CA GLY A 74 -3.72 -3.15 -0.68
C GLY A 74 -4.32 -3.28 -2.05
N THR A 75 -5.52 -2.73 -2.23
CA THR A 75 -6.15 -2.56 -3.53
C THR A 75 -6.37 -1.09 -3.83
N PHE A 76 -6.31 -0.71 -5.08
CA PHE A 76 -6.38 0.67 -5.53
C PHE A 76 -7.31 0.77 -6.72
N PHE A 77 -8.06 1.84 -6.73
CA PHE A 77 -8.79 2.27 -7.91
C PHE A 77 -8.09 3.47 -8.55
N THR A 78 -8.03 3.52 -9.87
CA THR A 78 -7.58 4.69 -10.60
C THR A 78 -8.48 4.98 -11.79
N GLU A 79 -8.82 6.24 -11.97
CA GLU A 79 -9.55 6.71 -13.16
C GLU A 79 -8.64 6.87 -14.39
N SER A 80 -7.32 6.89 -14.21
CA SER A 80 -6.38 7.09 -15.29
C SER A 80 -5.11 6.26 -15.11
N LEU A 81 -4.92 5.32 -16.00
CA LEU A 81 -3.68 4.53 -16.09
C LEU A 81 -2.48 5.35 -16.59
N GLY A 82 -2.68 6.58 -17.08
CA GLY A 82 -1.62 7.43 -17.58
C GLY A 82 -0.57 7.81 -16.53
N TYR A 83 -0.95 7.87 -15.25
CA TYR A 83 0.01 8.09 -14.16
C TYR A 83 0.89 6.86 -13.94
N LEU A 84 0.29 5.69 -13.93
CA LEU A 84 1.02 4.42 -13.78
C LEU A 84 1.99 4.17 -14.94
N GLN A 85 1.60 4.50 -16.17
CA GLN A 85 2.46 4.39 -17.35
C GLN A 85 3.70 5.28 -17.26
N ARG A 86 3.55 6.50 -16.74
CA ARG A 86 4.66 7.45 -16.60
C ARG A 86 5.63 7.06 -15.48
N SER A 87 5.17 6.41 -14.44
CA SER A 87 6.02 5.99 -13.33
C SER A 87 6.97 4.84 -13.68
N ALA A 88 6.86 4.24 -14.88
CA ALA A 88 7.71 3.19 -15.45
C ALA A 88 7.93 1.93 -14.58
N ASN A 89 7.22 1.82 -13.45
CA ASN A 89 7.44 0.76 -12.45
C ASN A 89 6.39 -0.36 -12.50
N LEU A 90 5.61 -0.43 -13.57
CA LEU A 90 4.66 -1.52 -13.81
C LEU A 90 5.41 -2.70 -14.44
N GLY A 91 5.89 -3.60 -13.59
CA GLY A 91 6.48 -4.84 -14.08
C GLY A 91 5.49 -5.63 -14.94
N GLY A 92 5.94 -6.14 -16.10
CA GLY A 92 5.22 -7.13 -16.92
C GLY A 92 3.86 -6.73 -17.53
N SER A 93 3.16 -5.77 -16.92
CA SER A 93 1.81 -5.35 -17.32
C SER A 93 1.79 -4.26 -18.40
N GLN A 94 2.94 -3.86 -18.92
CA GLN A 94 3.04 -2.81 -19.94
C GLN A 94 2.26 -3.14 -21.23
N SER A 95 2.13 -4.40 -21.59
CA SER A 95 1.40 -4.82 -22.79
C SER A 95 -0.12 -4.68 -22.66
N LEU A 96 -0.66 -4.79 -21.44
CA LEU A 96 -2.09 -4.59 -21.18
C LEU A 96 -2.47 -3.12 -21.13
N LEU A 97 -1.54 -2.24 -20.76
CA LEU A 97 -1.78 -0.80 -20.62
C LEU A 97 -1.90 -0.06 -21.95
N GLY A 98 -1.23 -0.51 -23.00
CA GLY A 98 -1.28 0.12 -24.33
C GLY A 98 -2.68 0.12 -24.97
N THR A 99 -3.55 -0.80 -24.57
CA THR A 99 -4.93 -0.94 -25.08
C THR A 99 -5.98 -0.32 -24.16
N MET A 100 -5.58 0.24 -23.00
CA MET A 100 -6.47 0.63 -21.92
C MET A 100 -6.59 2.15 -21.68
N LEU A 101 -6.26 2.97 -22.66
CA LEU A 101 -6.49 4.42 -22.59
C LEU A 101 -7.99 4.71 -22.37
N GLY A 102 -8.30 5.38 -21.25
CA GLY A 102 -9.68 5.74 -20.87
C GLY A 102 -10.45 4.69 -20.06
N ILE A 103 -9.82 3.57 -19.69
CA ILE A 103 -10.45 2.55 -18.83
C ILE A 103 -10.07 2.79 -17.37
N LYS A 104 -11.06 2.68 -16.49
CA LYS A 104 -10.89 2.65 -15.05
C LYS A 104 -10.42 1.25 -14.64
N ALA A 105 -9.48 1.17 -13.73
CA ALA A 105 -8.92 -0.11 -13.32
C ALA A 105 -8.82 -0.25 -11.80
N MET A 106 -9.09 -1.46 -11.35
CA MET A 106 -8.71 -1.94 -10.03
C MET A 106 -7.31 -2.53 -10.10
N LEU A 107 -6.47 -2.13 -9.19
CA LEU A 107 -5.09 -2.58 -9.05
C LEU A 107 -4.90 -3.17 -7.67
N MET A 108 -4.04 -4.16 -7.54
CA MET A 108 -3.65 -4.74 -6.27
C MET A 108 -2.15 -4.65 -6.06
N MET A 109 -1.76 -4.56 -4.80
CA MET A 109 -0.38 -4.70 -4.38
C MET A 109 -0.07 -6.18 -4.16
N GLU A 110 0.76 -6.76 -5.01
CA GLU A 110 1.19 -8.16 -4.95
C GLU A 110 2.71 -8.21 -4.99
N ASP A 111 3.32 -8.81 -3.96
CA ASP A 111 4.78 -8.90 -3.79
C ASP A 111 5.52 -7.56 -4.02
N GLY A 112 4.92 -6.47 -3.56
CA GLY A 112 5.46 -5.13 -3.71
C GLY A 112 5.25 -4.50 -5.09
N ARG A 113 4.53 -5.12 -6.00
CA ARG A 113 4.21 -4.63 -7.35
C ARG A 113 2.76 -4.23 -7.46
N LEU A 114 2.48 -3.28 -8.34
CA LEU A 114 1.10 -2.99 -8.73
C LEU A 114 0.70 -3.91 -9.88
N VAL A 115 -0.33 -4.70 -9.67
CA VAL A 115 -0.89 -5.65 -10.63
C VAL A 115 -2.32 -5.23 -10.95
N THR A 116 -2.68 -5.24 -12.23
CA THR A 116 -4.06 -4.98 -12.66
C THR A 116 -4.93 -6.19 -12.35
N GLN A 117 -6.01 -5.99 -11.61
CA GLN A 117 -6.99 -7.05 -11.31
C GLN A 117 -8.09 -7.08 -12.35
N GLU A 118 -8.88 -6.03 -12.42
CA GLU A 118 -10.06 -5.98 -13.29
C GLU A 118 -10.37 -4.56 -13.76
N LYS A 119 -11.23 -4.47 -14.77
CA LYS A 119 -11.77 -3.21 -15.29
C LYS A 119 -13.05 -2.90 -14.55
N VAL A 120 -13.26 -1.63 -14.25
CA VAL A 120 -14.49 -1.13 -13.64
C VAL A 120 -15.07 -0.01 -14.49
N GLN A 121 -16.39 0.09 -14.52
CA GLN A 121 -17.10 1.06 -15.36
C GLN A 121 -17.66 2.22 -14.55
N THR A 122 -18.19 1.96 -13.37
CA THR A 122 -18.82 2.95 -12.52
C THR A 122 -18.11 3.08 -11.17
N ARG A 123 -18.40 4.18 -10.46
CA ARG A 123 -17.89 4.40 -9.11
C ARG A 123 -18.58 3.50 -8.08
N GLU A 124 -19.84 3.18 -8.33
CA GLU A 124 -20.62 2.26 -7.51
C GLU A 124 -20.02 0.86 -7.55
N GLU A 125 -19.66 0.39 -8.74
CA GLU A 125 -18.96 -0.89 -8.93
C GLU A 125 -17.63 -0.91 -8.17
N VAL A 126 -16.88 0.21 -8.17
CA VAL A 126 -15.64 0.32 -7.37
C VAL A 126 -15.91 0.08 -5.88
N ILE A 127 -16.96 0.69 -5.32
CA ILE A 127 -17.28 0.54 -3.89
C ILE A 127 -17.66 -0.91 -3.58
N GLU A 128 -18.43 -1.55 -4.45
CA GLU A 128 -18.78 -2.97 -4.29
C GLU A 128 -17.53 -3.85 -4.30
N LYS A 129 -16.66 -3.67 -5.29
CA LYS A 129 -15.41 -4.43 -5.41
C LYS A 129 -14.46 -4.22 -4.23
N LEU A 130 -14.32 -2.98 -3.75
CA LEU A 130 -13.51 -2.71 -2.56
C LEU A 130 -14.11 -3.36 -1.30
N HIS A 131 -15.42 -3.37 -1.18
CA HIS A 131 -16.10 -4.06 -0.07
C HIS A 131 -15.94 -5.58 -0.17
N GLU A 132 -16.15 -6.18 -1.36
CA GLU A 132 -15.95 -7.61 -1.62
C GLU A 132 -14.52 -8.03 -1.28
N PHE A 133 -13.51 -7.28 -1.75
CA PHE A 133 -12.10 -7.54 -1.45
C PHE A 133 -11.83 -7.65 0.05
N VAL A 134 -12.39 -6.76 0.86
CA VAL A 134 -12.20 -6.82 2.31
C VAL A 134 -12.98 -7.98 2.94
N ALA A 135 -14.17 -8.29 2.42
CA ALA A 135 -15.03 -9.36 2.93
C ALA A 135 -14.45 -10.78 2.71
N GLU A 136 -13.52 -10.95 1.78
CA GLU A 136 -12.84 -12.22 1.53
C GLU A 136 -11.90 -12.64 2.69
N PHE A 137 -11.47 -11.70 3.53
CA PHE A 137 -10.52 -11.99 4.62
C PHE A 137 -11.23 -12.52 5.85
N ALA A 138 -10.81 -13.70 6.33
CA ALA A 138 -11.35 -14.31 7.54
C ALA A 138 -11.07 -13.49 8.82
N THR A 139 -9.98 -12.73 8.81
CA THR A 139 -9.58 -11.87 9.95
C THR A 139 -8.96 -10.58 9.45
N VAL A 140 -9.55 -9.47 9.87
CA VAL A 140 -9.04 -8.12 9.59
C VAL A 140 -8.83 -7.40 10.92
N ARG A 141 -7.68 -6.76 11.09
CA ARG A 141 -7.36 -5.97 12.30
C ARG A 141 -7.66 -4.50 12.11
N GLU A 142 -7.24 -3.95 10.99
CA GLU A 142 -7.37 -2.52 10.69
C GLU A 142 -7.52 -2.31 9.19
N ILE A 143 -8.32 -1.32 8.81
CA ILE A 143 -8.57 -0.92 7.42
C ILE A 143 -8.24 0.57 7.28
N GLY A 144 -7.43 0.89 6.29
CA GLY A 144 -7.20 2.25 5.83
C GLY A 144 -7.91 2.50 4.51
N ILE A 145 -8.88 3.41 4.50
CA ILE A 145 -9.51 3.91 3.28
C ILE A 145 -8.80 5.21 2.90
N LEU A 146 -8.04 5.16 1.82
CA LEU A 146 -7.29 6.30 1.32
C LEU A 146 -8.05 6.93 0.17
N HIS A 147 -8.30 8.23 0.26
CA HIS A 147 -9.01 8.96 -0.77
C HIS A 147 -8.47 10.40 -0.94
N HIS A 148 -8.75 10.98 -2.08
CA HIS A 148 -8.62 12.40 -2.34
C HIS A 148 -9.77 12.78 -3.29
N ASN A 149 -10.56 13.80 -2.91
CA ASN A 149 -11.78 14.22 -3.63
C ASN A 149 -12.90 13.17 -3.74
N TYR A 150 -12.89 12.13 -2.90
CA TYR A 150 -13.86 11.02 -2.90
C TYR A 150 -14.48 10.81 -1.51
N GLU A 151 -14.78 11.89 -0.80
CA GLU A 151 -15.29 11.82 0.59
C GLU A 151 -16.61 11.04 0.68
N THR A 152 -17.50 11.25 -0.25
CA THR A 152 -18.82 10.58 -0.27
C THR A 152 -18.63 9.07 -0.44
N GLN A 153 -17.81 8.64 -1.41
CA GLN A 153 -17.52 7.23 -1.68
C GLN A 153 -16.76 6.58 -0.52
N ALA A 154 -15.78 7.28 0.05
CA ALA A 154 -15.04 6.79 1.21
C ALA A 154 -15.96 6.64 2.45
N ASN A 155 -16.95 7.52 2.61
CA ASN A 155 -17.94 7.42 3.68
C ASN A 155 -18.89 6.23 3.45
N ASP A 156 -19.38 6.02 2.23
CA ASP A 156 -20.23 4.89 1.88
C ASP A 156 -19.51 3.56 2.11
N LEU A 157 -18.28 3.42 1.58
CA LEU A 157 -17.46 2.22 1.82
C LEU A 157 -17.23 1.99 3.32
N ALA A 158 -16.89 3.04 4.07
CA ALA A 158 -16.67 2.93 5.51
C ALA A 158 -17.95 2.50 6.27
N ALA A 159 -19.12 2.94 5.83
CA ALA A 159 -20.39 2.52 6.43
C ALA A 159 -20.65 1.02 6.17
N ARG A 160 -20.56 0.58 4.92
CA ARG A 160 -20.74 -0.84 4.53
C ARG A 160 -19.77 -1.76 5.25
N LEU A 161 -18.49 -1.34 5.36
CA LEU A 161 -17.48 -2.11 6.09
C LEU A 161 -17.75 -2.20 7.60
N ARG A 162 -18.31 -1.15 8.22
CA ARG A 162 -18.70 -1.21 9.64
C ARG A 162 -19.85 -2.17 9.91
N ASP A 163 -20.79 -2.26 8.97
CA ASP A 163 -21.90 -3.20 9.06
C ASP A 163 -21.40 -4.64 8.95
N THR A 164 -20.44 -4.91 8.05
CA THR A 164 -19.87 -6.24 7.83
C THR A 164 -18.85 -6.63 8.91
N LEU A 165 -18.02 -5.67 9.37
CA LEU A 165 -16.90 -5.86 10.27
C LEU A 165 -16.95 -4.89 11.48
N PRO A 166 -17.93 -5.02 12.38
CA PRO A 166 -18.23 -4.03 13.42
C PRO A 166 -17.12 -3.84 14.47
N ARG A 167 -16.16 -4.78 14.55
CA ARG A 167 -15.05 -4.73 15.51
C ARG A 167 -13.74 -4.23 14.93
N VAL A 168 -13.69 -3.96 13.63
CA VAL A 168 -12.47 -3.55 12.93
C VAL A 168 -12.29 -2.04 12.99
N THR A 169 -11.08 -1.60 13.26
CA THR A 169 -10.74 -0.18 13.20
C THR A 169 -10.67 0.26 11.73
N ILE A 170 -11.53 1.21 11.36
CA ILE A 170 -11.54 1.78 10.01
C ILE A 170 -11.10 3.24 10.07
N ARG A 171 -9.99 3.55 9.39
CA ARG A 171 -9.46 4.91 9.26
C ARG A 171 -9.66 5.42 7.86
N ARG A 172 -10.14 6.65 7.74
CA ARG A 172 -10.21 7.39 6.47
C ARG A 172 -9.06 8.40 6.47
N VAL A 173 -8.27 8.37 5.42
CA VAL A 173 -7.04 9.15 5.31
C VAL A 173 -6.95 9.74 3.91
N THR A 174 -6.64 11.03 3.81
CA THR A 174 -6.23 11.61 2.53
C THR A 174 -4.88 11.02 2.14
N TYR A 175 -4.78 10.40 0.98
CA TYR A 175 -3.52 9.82 0.56
C TYR A 175 -2.48 10.91 0.24
N PRO A 176 -1.19 10.63 0.50
CA PRO A 176 -0.13 11.63 0.34
C PRO A 176 0.16 11.91 -1.15
N PRO A 177 0.70 13.11 -1.48
CA PRO A 177 1.11 13.46 -2.85
C PRO A 177 2.05 12.44 -3.49
N SER A 178 2.90 11.76 -2.71
CA SER A 178 3.78 10.69 -3.19
C SER A 178 3.00 9.52 -3.80
N LEU A 179 1.85 9.14 -3.26
CA LEU A 179 1.00 8.12 -3.85
C LEU A 179 0.28 8.66 -5.10
N ALA A 180 -0.14 9.93 -5.09
CA ALA A 180 -0.78 10.58 -6.23
C ALA A 180 0.09 10.57 -7.50
N THR A 181 1.42 10.56 -7.37
CA THR A 181 2.32 10.46 -8.53
C THR A 181 2.18 9.15 -9.28
N TYR A 182 1.73 8.08 -8.61
CA TYR A 182 1.53 6.76 -9.20
C TYR A 182 0.11 6.55 -9.70
N ILE A 183 -0.90 6.85 -8.87
CA ILE A 183 -2.31 6.51 -9.16
C ILE A 183 -3.12 7.71 -9.67
N GLY A 184 -2.56 8.90 -9.67
CA GLY A 184 -3.24 10.14 -10.01
C GLY A 184 -3.79 10.88 -8.79
N PRO A 185 -4.18 12.16 -8.98
CA PRO A 185 -4.69 13.01 -7.90
C PRO A 185 -6.17 12.79 -7.57
N ASN A 186 -6.83 11.86 -8.29
CA ASN A 186 -8.27 11.56 -8.13
C ASN A 186 -8.46 10.08 -7.90
#